data_43fa76fcb67f7da96f954c7ef1b4c850
#
_entry.id   43fa76fcb67f7da96f954c7ef1b4c850
#
_cell.length_a   1.000
_cell.length_b   1.000
_cell.length_c   1.000
_cell.angle_alpha   90.00
_cell.angle_beta   90.00
_cell.angle_gamma   90.00
#
_symmetry.space_group_name_H-M   'P 1'
#
loop_
_entity.id
_entity.type
_entity.pdbx_description
1 polymer ?
#
loop_
_entity_poly.entity_id
_entity_poly.type
_entity_poly.pdbx_seq_one_letter_code
_entity_poly.pdbx_strand_id
1 'polypeptide(L)'
;MKNSIQKRGQRFVRRFSRASVKASEESKEHIKENLVERISHIANIRLLILEWSLLIMALIMLAVAQAFWFGNSYAENVFVDGGAYTEATLGEVKSMNPLFATTSSEKTLSRLMFATISAIDYSGHAGAGLAESIRADESGKIWTVKLRDGLKWSDGEPITNEDVIFTAGLIKNPAVSSIYDSSLSNVKVGENENGEIVFELPVSYADFITALNFPVVPKHILGEADPKTLIENNFSNAPVTSGAFSYNATQVSADNEKVYYLSANPNYYGGRIMLNSFAAHTFNTKEGIVNAVNAGSVSGTAELTEAEASKVKTGQFLVKNSKLNSGAFIFFNTARDSLSAVEMRSTIRQGIDMGKIRAAAPDATPLDYPLLKSQIELTNYPAIPEQNSEAARAKILELAGDVTLHLDVATVNSGYLPGVAEAIKTELEGLGFEVNLTVYEENQDFINNVVSKRNYDVLVYEVELGTDPDLLPYYHSSQVNNSGLNLSNYRDVFVDDLLLGARDAMNDEVRVKKYEMFLERWVAGVPAIGLYQPNLTYYYNKNVRTFNDVQLVTALDRFSDIDEWAVNKSTKNKTP
;
A
#
# COMPACT_ATOMS: atom_id res chain seq x y z
N MET A 1 61.41 3.30 -104.02
CA MET A 1 60.52 2.50 -103.08
C MET A 1 59.91 3.36 -101.93
N LYS A 2 60.38 4.60 -101.66
CA LYS A 2 59.87 5.46 -100.55
C LYS A 2 58.60 6.20 -100.88
N ASN A 3 58.24 6.50 -102.12
CA ASN A 3 57.06 7.33 -102.49
C ASN A 3 55.71 6.53 -102.50
N SER A 4 55.74 5.16 -102.51
CA SER A 4 54.49 4.38 -102.55
C SER A 4 53.86 4.13 -101.15
N ILE A 5 54.72 4.08 -100.09
CA ILE A 5 54.31 3.85 -98.73
C ILE A 5 53.63 5.12 -98.13
N GLN A 6 54.17 6.29 -98.48
CA GLN A 6 53.63 7.55 -97.98
C GLN A 6 52.21 7.87 -98.53
N LYS A 7 51.97 7.53 -99.85
CA LYS A 7 50.62 7.67 -100.43
C LYS A 7 49.59 6.65 -99.89
N ARG A 8 50.00 5.47 -99.45
CA ARG A 8 49.10 4.49 -98.83
C ARG A 8 48.76 4.92 -97.43
N GLY A 9 49.71 5.43 -96.63
CA GLY A 9 49.47 5.93 -95.29
C GLY A 9 48.48 7.14 -95.28
N GLN A 10 48.67 8.10 -96.19
CA GLN A 10 47.75 9.24 -96.29
C GLN A 10 46.33 8.87 -96.74
N ARG A 11 46.15 7.78 -97.53
CA ARG A 11 44.82 7.26 -97.89
C ARG A 11 44.17 6.49 -96.74
N PHE A 12 44.95 5.82 -95.89
CA PHE A 12 44.43 5.12 -94.72
C PHE A 12 43.98 6.10 -93.67
N VAL A 13 44.79 7.12 -93.36
CA VAL A 13 44.41 8.17 -92.39
C VAL A 13 43.19 8.98 -92.87
N ARG A 14 43.08 9.31 -94.17
CA ARG A 14 41.87 9.98 -94.69
C ARG A 14 40.64 9.11 -94.72
N ARG A 15 40.78 7.76 -94.84
CA ARG A 15 39.63 6.83 -94.70
C ARG A 15 39.21 6.70 -93.28
N PHE A 16 40.17 6.64 -92.36
CA PHE A 16 39.84 6.51 -90.90
C PHE A 16 39.25 7.82 -90.39
N SER A 17 39.75 8.96 -90.77
CA SER A 17 39.17 10.25 -90.37
C SER A 17 37.77 10.48 -90.97
N ARG A 18 37.50 10.06 -92.20
CA ARG A 18 36.15 10.11 -92.77
C ARG A 18 35.18 9.10 -92.13
N ALA A 19 35.66 7.91 -91.73
CA ALA A 19 34.87 6.95 -91.06
C ALA A 19 34.55 7.35 -89.58
N SER A 20 35.52 8.00 -88.92
CA SER A 20 35.31 8.51 -87.56
C SER A 20 34.38 9.71 -87.52
N VAL A 21 34.49 10.61 -88.53
CA VAL A 21 33.59 11.76 -88.70
C VAL A 21 32.16 11.26 -89.00
N LYS A 22 32.03 10.29 -89.93
CA LYS A 22 30.71 9.71 -90.25
C LYS A 22 30.08 8.98 -89.06
N ALA A 23 30.86 8.19 -88.31
CA ALA A 23 30.41 7.52 -87.09
C ALA A 23 30.04 8.53 -85.98
N SER A 24 30.76 9.70 -85.93
CA SER A 24 30.44 10.76 -85.00
C SER A 24 29.14 11.52 -85.39
N GLU A 25 28.90 11.68 -86.70
CA GLU A 25 27.66 12.31 -87.19
C GLU A 25 26.47 11.35 -87.01
N GLU A 26 26.58 10.07 -87.35
CA GLU A 26 25.56 9.08 -87.13
C GLU A 26 25.24 8.91 -85.61
N SER A 27 26.26 8.96 -84.74
CA SER A 27 26.07 8.96 -83.29
C SER A 27 25.37 10.22 -82.78
N LYS A 28 25.69 11.40 -83.37
CA LYS A 28 25.01 12.67 -83.03
C LYS A 28 23.56 12.67 -83.51
N GLU A 29 23.28 12.18 -84.70
CA GLU A 29 21.90 12.03 -85.20
C GLU A 29 21.12 11.02 -84.31
N HIS A 30 21.73 9.89 -83.99
CA HIS A 30 21.09 8.88 -83.13
C HIS A 30 20.82 9.40 -81.71
N ILE A 31 21.73 10.22 -81.16
CA ILE A 31 21.54 10.93 -79.90
C ILE A 31 20.44 11.99 -80.05
N LYS A 32 20.41 12.73 -81.14
CA LYS A 32 19.41 13.75 -81.38
C LYS A 32 18.01 13.15 -81.57
N GLU A 33 17.88 12.16 -82.44
CA GLU A 33 16.58 11.53 -82.72
C GLU A 33 16.06 10.68 -81.51
N ASN A 34 16.91 9.97 -80.82
CA ASN A 34 16.46 9.05 -79.81
C ASN A 34 16.49 9.57 -78.35
N LEU A 35 17.28 10.64 -78.09
CA LEU A 35 17.33 11.23 -76.73
C LEU A 35 16.78 12.65 -76.70
N VAL A 36 17.30 13.57 -77.62
CA VAL A 36 16.92 14.98 -77.54
C VAL A 36 15.48 15.21 -78.00
N GLU A 37 15.00 14.49 -79.03
CA GLU A 37 13.59 14.57 -79.43
C GLU A 37 12.68 13.97 -78.43
N ARG A 38 13.05 12.81 -77.79
CA ARG A 38 12.28 12.25 -76.70
C ARG A 38 12.27 13.15 -75.46
N ILE A 39 13.39 13.82 -75.14
CA ILE A 39 13.46 14.79 -74.06
C ILE A 39 12.63 16.06 -74.43
N SER A 40 12.59 16.52 -75.68
CA SER A 40 11.73 17.60 -76.06
C SER A 40 10.24 17.25 -76.01
N HIS A 41 9.85 16.00 -76.34
CA HIS A 41 8.50 15.48 -76.12
C HIS A 41 8.15 15.46 -74.66
N ILE A 42 9.09 15.05 -73.79
CA ILE A 42 8.90 15.07 -72.32
C ILE A 42 8.75 16.53 -71.85
N ALA A 43 9.51 17.47 -72.38
CA ALA A 43 9.35 18.87 -72.05
C ALA A 43 7.99 19.46 -72.44
N ASN A 44 7.37 18.96 -73.52
CA ASN A 44 6.05 19.37 -73.96
C ASN A 44 4.91 18.79 -73.11
N ILE A 45 5.14 17.65 -72.43
CA ILE A 45 4.18 17.06 -71.52
C ILE A 45 4.57 17.31 -70.06
N ARG A 46 5.49 18.23 -69.78
CA ARG A 46 5.99 18.52 -68.41
C ARG A 46 4.90 18.88 -67.44
N LEU A 47 3.84 19.53 -67.84
CA LEU A 47 2.69 19.84 -67.02
C LEU A 47 1.97 18.54 -66.58
N LEU A 48 1.73 17.63 -67.53
CA LEU A 48 1.10 16.35 -67.26
C LEU A 48 1.96 15.46 -66.34
N ILE A 49 3.29 15.46 -66.53
CA ILE A 49 4.22 14.76 -65.65
C ILE A 49 4.19 15.36 -64.23
N LEU A 50 4.12 16.68 -64.14
CA LEU A 50 4.06 17.38 -62.87
C LEU A 50 2.74 17.11 -62.14
N GLU A 51 1.59 17.09 -62.86
CA GLU A 51 0.29 16.71 -62.33
C GLU A 51 0.26 15.27 -61.79
N TRP A 52 0.79 14.32 -62.58
CA TRP A 52 0.88 12.91 -62.14
C TRP A 52 1.86 12.73 -60.98
N SER A 53 2.98 13.45 -60.95
CA SER A 53 3.93 13.40 -59.85
C SER A 53 3.34 13.96 -58.56
N LEU A 54 2.56 15.05 -58.64
CA LEU A 54 1.84 15.63 -57.52
C LEU A 54 0.75 14.67 -57.01
N LEU A 55 0.04 14.01 -57.93
CA LEU A 55 -1.00 13.03 -57.57
C LEU A 55 -0.40 11.81 -56.90
N ILE A 56 0.72 11.29 -57.40
CA ILE A 56 1.45 10.17 -56.76
C ILE A 56 1.97 10.58 -55.38
N MET A 57 2.53 11.79 -55.25
CA MET A 57 3.01 12.33 -53.98
C MET A 57 1.87 12.51 -52.98
N ALA A 58 0.70 12.98 -53.43
CA ALA A 58 -0.48 13.11 -52.60
C ALA A 58 -1.00 11.74 -52.16
N LEU A 59 -1.01 10.73 -53.04
CA LEU A 59 -1.38 9.34 -52.68
C LEU A 59 -0.41 8.71 -51.68
N ILE A 60 0.90 8.95 -51.84
CA ILE A 60 1.91 8.49 -50.90
C ILE A 60 1.72 9.19 -49.55
N MET A 61 1.51 10.51 -49.51
CA MET A 61 1.22 11.21 -48.24
C MET A 61 -0.07 10.72 -47.59
N LEU A 62 -1.10 10.46 -48.39
CA LEU A 62 -2.35 9.89 -47.86
C LEU A 62 -2.15 8.48 -47.29
N ALA A 63 -1.39 7.62 -47.96
CA ALA A 63 -1.04 6.28 -47.49
C ALA A 63 -0.19 6.32 -46.23
N VAL A 64 0.78 7.25 -46.13
CA VAL A 64 1.59 7.46 -44.92
C VAL A 64 0.72 8.01 -43.80
N ALA A 65 -0.13 8.99 -44.04
CA ALA A 65 -1.06 9.54 -43.07
C ALA A 65 -2.05 8.46 -42.57
N GLN A 66 -2.55 7.63 -43.49
CA GLN A 66 -3.45 6.52 -43.16
C GLN A 66 -2.71 5.44 -42.36
N ALA A 67 -1.49 5.07 -42.69
CA ALA A 67 -0.66 4.15 -41.94
C ALA A 67 -0.35 4.68 -40.53
N PHE A 68 -0.05 5.97 -40.40
CA PHE A 68 0.18 6.63 -39.13
C PHE A 68 -1.12 6.69 -38.27
N TRP A 69 -2.24 7.04 -38.91
CA TRP A 69 -3.53 7.06 -38.25
C TRP A 69 -3.99 5.65 -37.82
N PHE A 70 -3.78 4.66 -38.68
CA PHE A 70 -4.05 3.24 -38.35
C PHE A 70 -3.15 2.77 -37.21
N GLY A 71 -1.83 3.06 -37.25
CA GLY A 71 -0.89 2.73 -36.17
C GLY A 71 -1.32 3.32 -34.83
N ASN A 72 -1.72 4.60 -34.81
CA ASN A 72 -2.17 5.27 -33.58
C ASN A 72 -3.58 4.84 -33.12
N SER A 73 -4.50 4.53 -34.04
CA SER A 73 -5.89 4.20 -33.69
C SER A 73 -6.07 2.75 -33.28
N TYR A 74 -5.20 1.85 -33.74
CA TYR A 74 -5.24 0.41 -33.47
C TYR A 74 -4.11 -0.09 -32.58
N ALA A 75 -3.16 0.79 -32.20
CA ALA A 75 -2.13 0.46 -31.23
C ALA A 75 -2.66 0.70 -29.81
N GLU A 76 -2.61 -0.32 -28.98
CA GLU A 76 -2.90 -0.25 -27.56
C GLU A 76 -1.61 -0.49 -26.78
N ASN A 77 -1.31 0.41 -25.83
CA ASN A 77 -0.21 0.18 -24.91
C ASN A 77 -0.67 -0.82 -23.84
N VAL A 78 -0.15 -2.02 -23.91
CA VAL A 78 -0.39 -3.06 -22.90
C VAL A 78 0.80 -3.17 -21.97
N PHE A 79 0.54 -3.42 -20.70
CA PHE A 79 1.59 -3.76 -19.76
C PHE A 79 2.09 -5.17 -20.05
N VAL A 80 3.40 -5.34 -19.98
CA VAL A 80 4.10 -6.63 -20.20
C VAL A 80 5.02 -6.89 -19.02
N ASP A 81 5.41 -8.15 -18.88
CA ASP A 81 6.30 -8.58 -17.82
C ASP A 81 7.65 -7.89 -17.85
N GLY A 82 8.26 -7.87 -16.68
CA GLY A 82 9.60 -7.38 -16.46
C GLY A 82 9.66 -5.99 -15.84
N GLY A 83 10.89 -5.55 -15.63
CA GLY A 83 11.19 -4.27 -15.03
C GLY A 83 11.25 -4.32 -13.50
N ALA A 84 11.66 -3.18 -12.93
CA ALA A 84 11.84 -2.98 -11.51
C ALA A 84 10.94 -1.85 -11.03
N TYR A 85 10.26 -2.07 -9.92
CA TYR A 85 9.49 -1.05 -9.22
C TYR A 85 10.26 -0.60 -7.98
N THR A 86 10.31 0.70 -7.70
CA THR A 86 10.96 1.24 -6.50
C THR A 86 9.94 2.05 -5.70
N GLU A 87 9.73 1.66 -4.46
CA GLU A 87 8.85 2.37 -3.51
C GLU A 87 9.67 3.08 -2.44
N ALA A 88 9.35 4.35 -2.18
CA ALA A 88 9.88 5.06 -1.05
C ALA A 88 9.04 4.73 0.19
N THR A 89 9.69 4.32 1.27
CA THR A 89 9.08 3.97 2.56
C THR A 89 9.73 4.75 3.70
N LEU A 90 9.00 4.99 4.78
CA LEU A 90 9.47 5.75 5.93
C LEU A 90 9.87 4.83 7.08
N GLY A 91 10.99 5.16 7.73
CA GLY A 91 11.49 4.50 8.93
C GLY A 91 12.63 3.52 8.67
N GLU A 92 13.46 3.37 9.68
CA GLU A 92 14.59 2.46 9.65
C GLU A 92 14.12 1.00 9.73
N VAL A 93 14.78 0.12 8.99
CA VAL A 93 14.61 -1.33 9.10
C VAL A 93 15.65 -1.86 10.07
N LYS A 94 15.20 -2.28 11.24
CA LYS A 94 16.02 -2.96 12.27
C LYS A 94 16.05 -4.46 12.04
N SER A 95 14.95 -5.02 11.53
CA SER A 95 14.79 -6.44 11.27
C SER A 95 13.89 -6.68 10.06
N MET A 96 14.27 -7.63 9.21
CA MET A 96 13.38 -8.17 8.17
C MET A 96 12.58 -9.39 8.65
N ASN A 97 12.74 -9.80 9.91
CA ASN A 97 11.88 -10.82 10.50
C ASN A 97 10.48 -10.24 10.72
N PRO A 98 9.44 -10.79 10.08
CA PRO A 98 8.11 -10.19 10.04
C PRO A 98 7.42 -10.14 11.42
N LEU A 99 7.87 -10.95 12.39
CA LEU A 99 7.30 -10.96 13.74
C LEU A 99 7.60 -9.68 14.54
N PHE A 100 8.54 -8.83 14.05
CA PHE A 100 8.98 -7.59 14.69
C PHE A 100 8.73 -6.34 13.84
N ALA A 101 8.00 -6.44 12.74
CA ALA A 101 7.81 -5.35 11.79
C ALA A 101 6.94 -4.21 12.36
N THR A 102 7.56 -3.12 12.82
CA THR A 102 6.89 -1.97 13.43
C THR A 102 6.82 -0.75 12.54
N THR A 103 7.91 -0.43 11.82
CA THR A 103 7.96 0.73 10.92
C THR A 103 7.24 0.46 9.59
N SER A 104 6.86 1.50 8.86
CA SER A 104 6.26 1.37 7.52
C SER A 104 7.17 0.58 6.56
N SER A 105 8.48 0.84 6.63
CA SER A 105 9.47 0.10 5.84
C SER A 105 9.50 -1.40 6.17
N GLU A 106 9.52 -1.75 7.47
CA GLU A 106 9.52 -3.16 7.91
C GLU A 106 8.22 -3.88 7.54
N LYS A 107 7.07 -3.21 7.74
CA LYS A 107 5.76 -3.75 7.36
C LYS A 107 5.64 -3.98 5.85
N THR A 108 6.14 -3.04 5.03
CA THR A 108 6.18 -3.17 3.57
C THR A 108 7.03 -4.37 3.14
N LEU A 109 8.25 -4.50 3.70
CA LEU A 109 9.13 -5.64 3.43
C LEU A 109 8.47 -6.96 3.87
N SER A 110 7.88 -7.00 5.07
CA SER A 110 7.16 -8.16 5.57
C SER A 110 6.04 -8.59 4.61
N ARG A 111 5.19 -7.65 4.17
CA ARG A 111 4.06 -7.95 3.28
C ARG A 111 4.48 -8.47 1.91
N LEU A 112 5.60 -8.00 1.37
CA LEU A 112 6.13 -8.44 0.08
C LEU A 112 6.85 -9.78 0.16
N MET A 113 7.52 -10.06 1.29
CA MET A 113 8.40 -11.23 1.44
C MET A 113 7.74 -12.43 2.12
N PHE A 114 6.67 -12.23 2.88
CA PHE A 114 6.05 -13.32 3.65
C PHE A 114 4.57 -13.46 3.34
N ALA A 115 4.17 -14.70 3.11
CA ALA A 115 2.77 -15.06 2.95
C ALA A 115 2.12 -15.35 4.30
N THR A 116 0.82 -15.12 4.37
CA THR A 116 -0.03 -15.33 5.54
C THR A 116 -0.98 -16.50 5.32
N ILE A 117 -1.53 -17.07 6.38
CA ILE A 117 -2.48 -18.19 6.28
C ILE A 117 -3.76 -17.74 5.60
N SER A 118 -4.37 -16.66 6.09
CA SER A 118 -5.43 -15.91 5.41
C SER A 118 -4.83 -14.70 4.72
N ALA A 119 -5.50 -14.18 3.71
CA ALA A 119 -5.13 -12.95 3.03
C ALA A 119 -6.35 -12.04 2.89
N ILE A 120 -6.15 -10.73 2.91
CA ILE A 120 -7.19 -9.78 2.54
C ILE A 120 -7.18 -9.66 1.02
N ASP A 121 -8.32 -9.94 0.40
CA ASP A 121 -8.48 -9.81 -1.04
C ASP A 121 -8.68 -8.34 -1.47
N TYR A 122 -8.73 -8.11 -2.79
CA TYR A 122 -8.95 -6.78 -3.35
C TYR A 122 -10.35 -6.18 -3.06
N SER A 123 -11.28 -6.97 -2.50
CA SER A 123 -12.61 -6.51 -2.07
C SER A 123 -12.63 -6.16 -0.57
N GLY A 124 -11.48 -6.28 0.12
CA GLY A 124 -11.35 -6.05 1.55
C GLY A 124 -11.87 -7.22 2.41
N HIS A 125 -12.19 -8.36 1.81
CA HIS A 125 -12.62 -9.54 2.55
C HIS A 125 -11.45 -10.45 2.90
N ALA A 126 -11.51 -11.04 4.10
CA ALA A 126 -10.57 -12.06 4.48
C ALA A 126 -10.83 -13.36 3.69
N GLY A 127 -9.82 -13.84 2.99
CA GLY A 127 -9.82 -15.04 2.16
C GLY A 127 -8.66 -15.96 2.47
N ALA A 128 -8.49 -16.99 1.66
CA ALA A 128 -7.41 -17.96 1.82
C ALA A 128 -6.11 -17.45 1.19
N GLY A 129 -5.05 -17.35 2.00
CA GLY A 129 -3.67 -17.09 1.56
C GLY A 129 -2.93 -18.39 1.25
N LEU A 130 -2.05 -18.84 2.17
CA LEU A 130 -1.43 -20.17 2.12
C LEU A 130 -2.45 -21.30 2.30
N ALA A 131 -3.58 -21.01 2.96
CA ALA A 131 -4.65 -21.96 3.12
C ALA A 131 -5.33 -22.28 1.78
N GLU A 132 -5.71 -23.54 1.56
CA GLU A 132 -6.69 -23.96 0.56
C GLU A 132 -8.11 -23.70 1.07
N SER A 133 -8.34 -23.98 2.36
CA SER A 133 -9.61 -23.73 3.02
C SER A 133 -9.42 -23.38 4.50
N ILE A 134 -10.31 -22.54 5.00
CA ILE A 134 -10.43 -22.14 6.40
C ILE A 134 -11.89 -22.35 6.79
N ARG A 135 -12.16 -23.11 7.85
CA ARG A 135 -13.51 -23.46 8.27
C ARG A 135 -13.67 -23.35 9.78
N ALA A 136 -14.77 -22.76 10.24
CA ALA A 136 -15.19 -22.82 11.63
C ALA A 136 -16.15 -23.99 11.85
N ASP A 137 -16.18 -24.53 13.05
CA ASP A 137 -17.25 -25.42 13.50
C ASP A 137 -18.51 -24.62 13.87
N GLU A 138 -19.60 -25.32 14.21
CA GLU A 138 -20.87 -24.67 14.59
C GLU A 138 -20.75 -23.82 15.87
N SER A 139 -19.77 -24.10 16.73
CA SER A 139 -19.55 -23.34 17.96
C SER A 139 -18.76 -22.04 17.73
N GLY A 140 -18.11 -21.88 16.54
CA GLY A 140 -17.20 -20.78 16.26
C GLY A 140 -15.92 -20.78 17.10
N LYS A 141 -15.63 -21.88 17.81
CA LYS A 141 -14.45 -22.03 18.68
C LYS A 141 -13.34 -22.88 18.08
N ILE A 142 -13.68 -23.76 17.15
CA ILE A 142 -12.71 -24.63 16.49
C ILE A 142 -12.62 -24.21 15.04
N TRP A 143 -11.43 -23.73 14.67
CA TRP A 143 -11.12 -23.34 13.29
C TRP A 143 -10.13 -24.32 12.70
N THR A 144 -10.47 -24.87 11.55
CA THR A 144 -9.67 -25.85 10.82
C THR A 144 -9.13 -25.24 9.55
N VAL A 145 -7.82 -25.34 9.36
CA VAL A 145 -7.08 -24.81 8.20
C VAL A 145 -6.42 -25.94 7.45
N LYS A 146 -6.69 -26.04 6.16
CA LYS A 146 -5.96 -26.92 5.23
C LYS A 146 -5.05 -26.07 4.37
N LEU A 147 -3.76 -26.33 4.36
CA LEU A 147 -2.81 -25.67 3.48
C LEU A 147 -2.95 -26.16 2.03
N ARG A 148 -2.57 -25.30 1.08
CA ARG A 148 -2.47 -25.66 -0.34
C ARG A 148 -1.37 -26.70 -0.55
N ASP A 149 -1.52 -27.56 -1.55
CA ASP A 149 -0.48 -28.50 -1.93
C ASP A 149 0.68 -27.79 -2.64
N GLY A 150 1.90 -28.31 -2.46
CA GLY A 150 3.08 -27.88 -3.19
C GLY A 150 3.64 -26.51 -2.81
N LEU A 151 3.26 -25.95 -1.69
CA LEU A 151 3.81 -24.72 -1.14
C LEU A 151 5.31 -24.85 -0.87
N LYS A 152 6.09 -23.80 -1.21
CA LYS A 152 7.53 -23.79 -1.04
C LYS A 152 8.05 -22.46 -0.53
N TRP A 153 9.07 -22.53 0.29
CA TRP A 153 9.94 -21.41 0.62
C TRP A 153 10.79 -20.97 -0.58
N SER A 154 11.40 -19.80 -0.50
CA SER A 154 12.27 -19.27 -1.57
C SER A 154 13.53 -20.11 -1.82
N ASP A 155 13.99 -20.85 -0.83
CA ASP A 155 15.11 -21.81 -0.92
C ASP A 155 14.71 -23.18 -1.50
N GLY A 156 13.40 -23.41 -1.72
CA GLY A 156 12.84 -24.63 -2.31
C GLY A 156 12.31 -25.65 -1.30
N GLU A 157 12.58 -25.47 0.00
CA GLU A 157 12.02 -26.33 1.05
C GLU A 157 10.50 -26.22 1.10
N PRO A 158 9.75 -27.28 1.45
CA PRO A 158 8.30 -27.24 1.53
C PRO A 158 7.82 -26.39 2.72
N ILE A 159 6.73 -25.63 2.53
CA ILE A 159 5.97 -25.02 3.63
C ILE A 159 4.97 -26.05 4.12
N THR A 160 4.99 -26.30 5.43
CA THR A 160 4.21 -27.36 6.06
C THR A 160 3.37 -26.85 7.24
N ASN A 161 2.48 -27.71 7.76
CA ASN A 161 1.72 -27.41 8.99
C ASN A 161 2.65 -27.11 10.17
N GLU A 162 3.82 -27.72 10.21
CA GLU A 162 4.81 -27.51 11.26
C GLU A 162 5.32 -26.08 11.29
N ASP A 163 5.48 -25.41 10.13
CA ASP A 163 5.90 -24.00 10.06
C ASP A 163 4.83 -23.09 10.67
N VAL A 164 3.56 -23.36 10.40
CA VAL A 164 2.42 -22.59 10.95
C VAL A 164 2.32 -22.78 12.48
N ILE A 165 2.38 -24.02 12.96
CA ILE A 165 2.30 -24.34 14.40
C ILE A 165 3.50 -23.72 15.12
N PHE A 166 4.69 -23.82 14.53
CA PHE A 166 5.92 -23.21 15.06
C PHE A 166 5.79 -21.69 15.14
N THR A 167 5.32 -21.04 14.08
CA THR A 167 5.11 -19.59 14.03
C THR A 167 4.13 -19.15 15.11
N ALA A 168 2.99 -19.83 15.24
CA ALA A 168 2.02 -19.54 16.28
C ALA A 168 2.61 -19.72 17.70
N GLY A 169 3.51 -20.69 17.86
CA GLY A 169 4.27 -20.90 19.10
C GLY A 169 5.21 -19.73 19.42
N LEU A 170 5.91 -19.21 18.43
CA LEU A 170 6.78 -18.02 18.56
C LEU A 170 5.96 -16.77 18.89
N ILE A 171 4.85 -16.54 18.20
CA ILE A 171 3.96 -15.40 18.44
C ILE A 171 3.48 -15.36 19.89
N LYS A 172 3.08 -16.49 20.44
CA LYS A 172 2.59 -16.61 21.83
C LYS A 172 3.69 -16.63 22.88
N ASN A 173 4.95 -16.70 22.49
CA ASN A 173 6.06 -16.73 23.43
C ASN A 173 6.38 -15.32 23.95
N PRO A 174 6.20 -15.02 25.25
CA PRO A 174 6.48 -13.68 25.78
C PRO A 174 7.92 -13.20 25.58
N ALA A 175 8.89 -14.14 25.42
CA ALA A 175 10.28 -13.79 25.17
C ALA A 175 10.53 -13.23 23.77
N VAL A 176 9.63 -13.51 22.80
CA VAL A 176 9.68 -12.97 21.43
C VAL A 176 9.10 -11.56 21.38
N SER A 177 8.06 -11.29 22.17
CA SER A 177 7.32 -10.00 22.15
C SER A 177 6.86 -9.63 20.72
N SER A 178 6.22 -10.61 20.05
CA SER A 178 5.71 -10.41 18.69
C SER A 178 4.60 -9.37 18.64
N ILE A 179 4.52 -8.60 17.55
CA ILE A 179 3.42 -7.66 17.31
C ILE A 179 2.06 -8.35 17.12
N TYR A 180 2.05 -9.67 16.87
CA TYR A 180 0.84 -10.49 16.67
C TYR A 180 0.36 -11.22 17.94
N ASP A 181 0.99 -11.02 19.11
CA ASP A 181 0.68 -11.76 20.35
C ASP A 181 -0.81 -11.66 20.74
N SER A 182 -1.40 -10.48 20.64
CA SER A 182 -2.81 -10.25 20.96
C SER A 182 -3.79 -11.08 20.13
N SER A 183 -3.45 -11.38 18.87
CA SER A 183 -4.30 -12.12 17.93
C SER A 183 -4.44 -13.61 18.30
N LEU A 184 -3.41 -14.19 18.91
CA LEU A 184 -3.35 -15.62 19.24
C LEU A 184 -3.34 -15.90 20.76
N SER A 185 -3.57 -14.87 21.58
CA SER A 185 -3.59 -15.02 23.04
C SER A 185 -4.60 -16.08 23.47
N ASN A 186 -4.13 -17.06 24.24
CA ASN A 186 -4.91 -18.21 24.74
C ASN A 186 -5.49 -19.15 23.67
N VAL A 187 -5.15 -19.00 22.39
CA VAL A 187 -5.53 -19.92 21.32
C VAL A 187 -4.60 -21.14 21.35
N LYS A 188 -5.15 -22.35 21.38
CA LYS A 188 -4.36 -23.57 21.21
C LYS A 188 -4.24 -23.87 19.72
N VAL A 189 -3.04 -24.26 19.31
CA VAL A 189 -2.76 -24.58 17.89
C VAL A 189 -2.13 -25.96 17.83
N GLY A 190 -2.65 -26.80 16.96
CA GLY A 190 -2.18 -28.18 16.75
C GLY A 190 -2.58 -28.73 15.39
N GLU A 191 -2.39 -30.03 15.20
CA GLU A 191 -2.78 -30.75 14.00
C GLU A 191 -3.78 -31.86 14.37
N ASN A 192 -4.80 -32.06 13.54
CA ASN A 192 -5.77 -33.14 13.70
C ASN A 192 -5.32 -34.44 12.99
N GLU A 193 -6.09 -35.51 13.17
CA GLU A 193 -5.82 -36.82 12.55
C GLU A 193 -5.88 -36.80 11.01
N ASN A 194 -6.48 -35.77 10.42
CA ASN A 194 -6.59 -35.60 8.98
C ASN A 194 -5.41 -34.81 8.39
N GLY A 195 -4.44 -34.38 9.21
CA GLY A 195 -3.34 -33.53 8.76
C GLY A 195 -3.76 -32.09 8.49
N GLU A 196 -4.77 -31.57 9.17
CA GLU A 196 -5.21 -30.19 9.08
C GLU A 196 -4.83 -29.43 10.36
N ILE A 197 -4.48 -28.16 10.25
CA ILE A 197 -4.15 -27.31 11.39
C ILE A 197 -5.45 -26.93 12.10
N VAL A 198 -5.45 -27.04 13.43
CA VAL A 198 -6.60 -26.69 14.28
C VAL A 198 -6.22 -25.57 15.22
N PHE A 199 -7.07 -24.54 15.25
CA PHE A 199 -7.02 -23.45 16.22
C PHE A 199 -8.23 -23.60 17.16
N GLU A 200 -7.96 -23.82 18.46
CA GLU A 200 -9.01 -23.90 19.49
C GLU A 200 -9.03 -22.58 20.27
N LEU A 201 -10.15 -21.86 20.18
CA LEU A 201 -10.37 -20.58 20.81
C LEU A 201 -11.03 -20.74 22.19
N PRO A 202 -10.67 -19.92 23.18
CA PRO A 202 -11.33 -19.96 24.50
C PRO A 202 -12.80 -19.49 24.42
N VAL A 203 -13.11 -18.59 23.50
CA VAL A 203 -14.45 -18.07 23.22
C VAL A 203 -14.70 -18.07 21.72
N SER A 204 -15.96 -18.12 21.31
CA SER A 204 -16.35 -17.99 19.91
C SER A 204 -15.85 -16.67 19.31
N TYR A 205 -15.40 -16.73 18.06
CA TYR A 205 -15.02 -15.54 17.31
C TYR A 205 -15.34 -15.75 15.82
N ALA A 206 -16.43 -15.12 15.36
CA ALA A 206 -16.96 -15.33 14.02
C ALA A 206 -15.97 -14.92 12.91
N ASP A 207 -15.15 -13.90 13.15
CA ASP A 207 -14.16 -13.39 12.17
C ASP A 207 -12.71 -13.76 12.51
N PHE A 208 -12.49 -14.91 13.17
CA PHE A 208 -11.12 -15.37 13.50
C PHE A 208 -10.23 -15.54 12.25
N ILE A 209 -10.82 -15.64 11.06
CA ILE A 209 -10.08 -15.68 9.80
C ILE A 209 -9.15 -14.47 9.64
N THR A 210 -9.53 -13.30 10.15
CA THR A 210 -8.69 -12.08 10.11
C THR A 210 -7.48 -12.20 11.03
N ALA A 211 -7.62 -12.89 12.17
CA ALA A 211 -6.51 -13.17 13.09
C ALA A 211 -5.48 -14.15 12.51
N LEU A 212 -5.82 -14.87 11.45
CA LEU A 212 -4.90 -15.75 10.70
C LEU A 212 -4.07 -15.00 9.65
N ASN A 213 -4.21 -13.68 9.54
CA ASN A 213 -3.40 -12.82 8.65
C ASN A 213 -2.04 -12.48 9.28
N PHE A 214 -1.37 -13.44 9.91
CA PHE A 214 0.01 -13.30 10.37
C PHE A 214 0.98 -14.01 9.41
N PRO A 215 2.19 -13.44 9.20
CA PRO A 215 3.21 -14.02 8.34
C PRO A 215 3.76 -15.31 8.94
N VAL A 216 3.89 -16.34 8.11
CA VAL A 216 4.50 -17.62 8.51
C VAL A 216 6.01 -17.52 8.37
N VAL A 217 6.76 -18.06 9.35
CA VAL A 217 8.24 -18.10 9.34
C VAL A 217 8.77 -19.54 9.28
N PRO A 218 9.94 -19.76 8.65
CA PRO A 218 10.47 -21.11 8.37
C PRO A 218 11.01 -21.80 9.63
N LYS A 219 10.40 -22.91 10.02
CA LYS A 219 10.87 -23.75 11.14
C LYS A 219 12.24 -24.34 10.89
N HIS A 220 12.54 -24.76 9.65
CA HIS A 220 13.85 -25.33 9.29
C HIS A 220 15.03 -24.37 9.47
N ILE A 221 14.77 -23.04 9.49
CA ILE A 221 15.78 -22.02 9.76
C ILE A 221 15.78 -21.58 11.23
N LEU A 222 14.60 -21.41 11.82
CA LEU A 222 14.43 -20.77 13.13
C LEU A 222 14.18 -21.77 14.28
N GLY A 223 14.02 -23.05 13.98
CA GLY A 223 13.60 -24.05 14.99
C GLY A 223 14.56 -24.20 16.17
N GLU A 224 15.86 -23.96 15.96
CA GLU A 224 16.90 -24.01 17.00
C GLU A 224 17.29 -22.63 17.53
N ALA A 225 16.63 -21.55 17.09
CA ALA A 225 16.95 -20.19 17.51
C ALA A 225 16.42 -19.90 18.93
N ASP A 226 17.21 -19.19 19.74
CA ASP A 226 16.75 -18.74 21.06
C ASP A 226 15.67 -17.64 20.88
N PRO A 227 14.45 -17.83 21.40
CA PRO A 227 13.40 -16.84 21.32
C PRO A 227 13.77 -15.46 21.88
N LYS A 228 14.68 -15.38 22.85
CA LYS A 228 15.11 -14.10 23.46
C LYS A 228 15.99 -13.26 22.54
N THR A 229 16.73 -13.90 21.64
CA THR A 229 17.65 -13.24 20.69
C THR A 229 17.20 -13.40 19.24
N LEU A 230 15.94 -13.76 19.03
CA LEU A 230 15.39 -14.05 17.70
C LEU A 230 15.53 -12.86 16.73
N ILE A 231 15.39 -11.63 17.22
CA ILE A 231 15.57 -10.42 16.42
C ILE A 231 17.01 -10.25 15.91
N GLU A 232 17.99 -10.77 16.62
CA GLU A 232 19.43 -10.69 16.28
C GLU A 232 19.86 -11.85 15.35
N ASN A 233 18.98 -12.81 15.09
CA ASN A 233 19.27 -13.95 14.21
C ASN A 233 19.59 -13.48 12.78
N ASN A 234 20.46 -14.20 12.08
CA ASN A 234 20.81 -13.91 10.69
C ASN A 234 19.61 -13.83 9.75
N PHE A 235 18.55 -14.56 10.04
CA PHE A 235 17.26 -14.47 9.35
C PHE A 235 16.71 -13.03 9.30
N SER A 236 16.94 -12.24 10.33
CA SER A 236 16.53 -10.82 10.38
C SER A 236 17.24 -9.93 9.36
N ASN A 237 18.38 -10.39 8.79
CA ASN A 237 19.18 -9.65 7.81
C ASN A 237 19.10 -10.23 6.40
N ALA A 238 18.79 -11.53 6.27
CA ALA A 238 18.69 -12.24 4.99
C ALA A 238 17.66 -13.38 5.12
N PRO A 239 16.36 -13.07 5.09
CA PRO A 239 15.32 -14.05 5.34
C PRO A 239 15.11 -14.99 4.15
N VAL A 240 14.80 -16.27 4.46
CA VAL A 240 14.12 -17.19 3.55
C VAL A 240 12.63 -16.83 3.57
N THR A 241 12.02 -16.67 2.40
CA THR A 241 10.74 -15.99 2.23
C THR A 241 9.68 -16.88 1.60
N SER A 242 8.41 -16.56 1.77
CA SER A 242 7.25 -17.27 1.21
C SER A 242 6.33 -16.38 0.36
N GLY A 243 6.56 -15.06 0.38
CA GLY A 243 5.73 -14.07 -0.30
C GLY A 243 6.04 -13.91 -1.79
N ALA A 244 5.48 -12.86 -2.38
CA ALA A 244 5.63 -12.53 -3.79
C ALA A 244 7.10 -12.26 -4.20
N PHE A 245 7.91 -11.78 -3.26
CA PHE A 245 9.32 -11.48 -3.53
C PHE A 245 10.24 -12.16 -2.51
N SER A 246 11.46 -12.42 -2.98
CA SER A 246 12.56 -12.94 -2.15
C SER A 246 13.62 -11.87 -1.97
N TYR A 247 14.23 -11.82 -0.78
CA TYR A 247 15.35 -10.93 -0.50
C TYR A 247 16.54 -11.25 -1.40
N ASN A 248 17.14 -10.21 -1.96
CA ASN A 248 18.32 -10.34 -2.82
C ASN A 248 19.54 -9.64 -2.19
N ALA A 249 19.44 -8.34 -1.93
CA ALA A 249 20.55 -7.54 -1.39
C ALA A 249 20.06 -6.28 -0.72
N THR A 250 20.91 -5.72 0.15
CA THR A 250 20.75 -4.37 0.70
C THR A 250 21.91 -3.49 0.25
N GLN A 251 21.61 -2.31 -0.25
CA GLN A 251 22.59 -1.29 -0.56
C GLN A 251 22.41 -0.11 0.40
N VAL A 252 23.53 0.40 0.91
CA VAL A 252 23.54 1.60 1.77
C VAL A 252 24.09 2.76 0.94
N SER A 253 23.35 3.89 0.89
CA SER A 253 23.79 5.12 0.22
C SER A 253 24.78 5.90 1.07
N ALA A 254 25.39 6.94 0.47
CA ALA A 254 26.31 7.84 1.20
C ALA A 254 25.60 8.59 2.35
N ASP A 255 24.30 8.82 2.23
CA ASP A 255 23.46 9.49 3.23
C ASP A 255 22.85 8.52 4.26
N ASN A 256 23.40 7.29 4.33
CA ASN A 256 22.94 6.21 5.19
C ASN A 256 21.49 5.74 4.94
N GLU A 257 20.89 6.10 3.80
CA GLU A 257 19.64 5.54 3.33
C GLU A 257 19.89 4.12 2.82
N LYS A 258 18.92 3.23 3.00
CA LYS A 258 19.04 1.83 2.58
C LYS A 258 18.06 1.52 1.48
N VAL A 259 18.52 0.74 0.50
CA VAL A 259 17.67 0.18 -0.54
C VAL A 259 17.69 -1.33 -0.43
N TYR A 260 16.53 -1.92 -0.19
CA TYR A 260 16.32 -3.36 -0.11
C TYR A 260 15.84 -3.88 -1.46
N TYR A 261 16.69 -4.62 -2.14
CA TYR A 261 16.37 -5.22 -3.44
C TYR A 261 15.75 -6.59 -3.24
N LEU A 262 14.58 -6.77 -3.84
CA LEU A 262 13.81 -8.00 -3.83
C LEU A 262 13.65 -8.49 -5.26
N SER A 263 13.75 -9.80 -5.47
CA SER A 263 13.52 -10.47 -6.76
C SER A 263 12.19 -11.22 -6.72
N ALA A 264 11.47 -11.28 -7.84
CA ALA A 264 10.24 -12.05 -7.94
C ALA A 264 10.49 -13.51 -7.50
N ASN A 265 9.64 -14.02 -6.61
CA ASN A 265 9.76 -15.36 -6.06
C ASN A 265 9.09 -16.37 -7.00
N PRO A 266 9.85 -17.29 -7.64
CA PRO A 266 9.26 -18.28 -8.54
C PRO A 266 8.40 -19.32 -7.82
N ASN A 267 8.53 -19.44 -6.50
CA ASN A 267 7.79 -20.36 -5.65
C ASN A 267 6.54 -19.72 -5.02
N TYR A 268 6.20 -18.49 -5.40
CA TYR A 268 5.04 -17.78 -4.82
C TYR A 268 3.73 -18.52 -5.11
N TYR A 269 2.92 -18.75 -4.08
CA TYR A 269 1.66 -19.50 -4.18
C TYR A 269 0.61 -18.82 -5.08
N GLY A 270 0.64 -17.48 -5.20
CA GLY A 270 -0.23 -16.69 -6.07
C GLY A 270 0.13 -16.77 -7.55
N GLY A 271 1.20 -17.48 -7.91
CA GLY A 271 1.62 -17.71 -9.29
C GLY A 271 2.60 -16.66 -9.81
N ARG A 272 2.45 -16.31 -11.10
CA ARG A 272 3.41 -15.47 -11.81
C ARG A 272 3.28 -14.00 -11.42
N ILE A 273 4.39 -13.37 -11.14
CA ILE A 273 4.51 -11.94 -10.86
C ILE A 273 5.00 -11.23 -12.12
N MET A 274 4.36 -10.13 -12.50
CA MET A 274 4.75 -9.36 -13.70
C MET A 274 6.05 -8.58 -13.51
N LEU A 275 6.34 -8.08 -12.30
CA LEU A 275 7.60 -7.40 -11.98
C LEU A 275 8.75 -8.41 -11.83
N ASN A 276 9.92 -8.09 -12.38
CA ASN A 276 11.13 -8.89 -12.13
C ASN A 276 11.70 -8.63 -10.73
N SER A 277 11.58 -7.39 -10.25
CA SER A 277 12.11 -6.98 -8.96
C SER A 277 11.31 -5.82 -8.36
N PHE A 278 11.38 -5.74 -7.05
CA PHE A 278 10.88 -4.65 -6.25
C PHE A 278 12.03 -4.09 -5.39
N ALA A 279 12.14 -2.77 -5.27
CA ALA A 279 13.12 -2.15 -4.39
C ALA A 279 12.39 -1.27 -3.36
N ALA A 280 12.56 -1.56 -2.08
CA ALA A 280 12.12 -0.69 -1.01
C ALA A 280 13.26 0.28 -0.64
N HIS A 281 13.09 1.56 -0.95
CA HIS A 281 14.03 2.61 -0.60
C HIS A 281 13.57 3.27 0.69
N THR A 282 14.32 3.08 1.78
CA THR A 282 13.93 3.56 3.11
C THR A 282 14.51 4.95 3.37
N PHE A 283 13.66 5.83 3.89
CA PHE A 283 14.00 7.20 4.24
C PHE A 283 13.73 7.45 5.73
N ASN A 284 14.54 8.32 6.33
CA ASN A 284 14.35 8.72 7.73
C ASN A 284 13.42 9.94 7.85
N THR A 285 13.16 10.65 6.75
CA THR A 285 12.33 11.85 6.73
C THR A 285 11.44 11.90 5.50
N LYS A 286 10.27 12.49 5.62
CA LYS A 286 9.36 12.75 4.51
C LYS A 286 9.93 13.71 3.48
N GLU A 287 10.81 14.63 3.89
CA GLU A 287 11.52 15.52 2.97
C GLU A 287 12.45 14.72 2.04
N GLY A 288 13.14 13.71 2.56
CA GLY A 288 13.93 12.77 1.75
C GLY A 288 13.07 12.10 0.68
N ILE A 289 11.87 11.65 1.05
CA ILE A 289 10.91 11.05 0.11
C ILE A 289 10.48 12.05 -0.97
N VAL A 290 10.13 13.30 -0.60
CA VAL A 290 9.78 14.37 -1.56
C VAL A 290 10.92 14.61 -2.53
N ASN A 291 12.17 14.64 -2.05
CA ASN A 291 13.35 14.83 -2.89
C ASN A 291 13.56 13.64 -3.84
N ALA A 292 13.38 12.41 -3.39
CA ALA A 292 13.48 11.20 -4.21
C ALA A 292 12.40 11.14 -5.31
N VAL A 293 11.16 11.51 -4.99
CA VAL A 293 10.07 11.64 -5.96
C VAL A 293 10.40 12.71 -7.01
N ASN A 294 10.88 13.89 -6.58
CA ASN A 294 11.27 14.97 -7.48
C ASN A 294 12.46 14.62 -8.39
N ALA A 295 13.40 13.80 -7.90
CA ALA A 295 14.53 13.27 -8.66
C ALA A 295 14.12 12.13 -9.61
N GLY A 296 12.92 11.55 -9.45
CA GLY A 296 12.47 10.38 -10.21
C GLY A 296 13.21 9.10 -9.86
N SER A 297 13.84 9.03 -8.67
CA SER A 297 14.57 7.86 -8.18
C SER A 297 13.65 6.77 -7.61
N VAL A 298 12.38 7.09 -7.37
CA VAL A 298 11.35 6.16 -6.90
C VAL A 298 10.14 6.17 -7.81
N SER A 299 9.44 5.04 -7.87
CA SER A 299 8.23 4.84 -8.70
C SER A 299 6.94 5.18 -7.97
N GLY A 300 6.93 5.11 -6.63
CA GLY A 300 5.77 5.43 -5.81
C GLY A 300 6.09 5.55 -4.33
N THR A 301 5.09 6.05 -3.57
CA THR A 301 5.13 6.14 -2.11
C THR A 301 3.72 6.28 -1.52
N ALA A 302 3.52 5.73 -0.33
CA ALA A 302 2.33 5.87 0.49
C ALA A 302 2.55 6.81 1.71
N GLU A 303 3.71 7.45 1.81
CA GLU A 303 4.18 8.11 3.04
C GLU A 303 3.90 9.61 3.10
N LEU A 304 3.37 10.19 2.02
CA LEU A 304 3.14 11.63 1.92
C LEU A 304 1.66 11.98 2.14
N THR A 305 1.41 12.95 3.00
CA THR A 305 0.13 13.65 3.05
C THR A 305 -0.02 14.58 1.83
N GLU A 306 -1.24 15.05 1.54
CA GLU A 306 -1.46 16.01 0.46
C GLU A 306 -0.64 17.30 0.64
N ALA A 307 -0.53 17.80 1.88
CA ALA A 307 0.27 18.97 2.19
C ALA A 307 1.77 18.77 1.87
N GLU A 308 2.33 17.61 2.17
CA GLU A 308 3.71 17.26 1.84
C GLU A 308 3.90 17.04 0.33
N ALA A 309 2.95 16.41 -0.31
CA ALA A 309 2.97 16.17 -1.74
C ALA A 309 2.78 17.45 -2.58
N SER A 310 2.23 18.51 -2.02
CA SER A 310 2.22 19.83 -2.68
C SER A 310 3.61 20.34 -3.03
N LYS A 311 4.65 19.83 -2.35
CA LYS A 311 6.07 20.08 -2.63
C LYS A 311 6.64 19.24 -3.78
N VAL A 312 5.89 18.23 -4.25
CA VAL A 312 6.28 17.41 -5.41
C VAL A 312 6.06 18.21 -6.70
N LYS A 313 7.13 18.47 -7.43
CA LYS A 313 7.16 19.36 -8.63
C LYS A 313 6.98 18.62 -9.96
N THR A 314 6.90 17.31 -9.94
CA THR A 314 6.86 16.50 -11.16
C THR A 314 5.44 16.17 -11.59
N GLY A 315 5.05 16.57 -12.82
CA GLY A 315 3.79 16.17 -13.46
C GLY A 315 3.77 14.71 -13.95
N GLN A 316 4.72 13.87 -13.50
CA GLN A 316 4.80 12.46 -13.88
C GLN A 316 4.13 11.52 -12.88
N PHE A 317 3.76 12.03 -11.71
CA PHE A 317 3.08 11.26 -10.69
C PHE A 317 1.56 11.51 -10.73
N LEU A 318 0.82 10.43 -10.51
CA LEU A 318 -0.62 10.42 -10.27
C LEU A 318 -0.86 10.16 -8.79
N VAL A 319 -2.05 10.50 -8.34
CA VAL A 319 -2.49 10.29 -6.95
C VAL A 319 -3.68 9.35 -6.95
N LYS A 320 -3.67 8.38 -6.05
CA LYS A 320 -4.79 7.50 -5.76
C LYS A 320 -5.13 7.63 -4.28
N ASN A 321 -6.40 7.88 -3.96
CA ASN A 321 -6.91 7.97 -2.60
C ASN A 321 -7.85 6.80 -2.34
N SER A 322 -7.59 6.01 -1.31
CA SER A 322 -8.41 4.88 -0.89
C SER A 322 -8.70 4.99 0.60
N LYS A 323 -9.95 4.77 1.01
CA LYS A 323 -10.30 4.75 2.45
C LYS A 323 -9.68 3.53 3.12
N LEU A 324 -9.15 3.73 4.32
CA LEU A 324 -8.66 2.67 5.18
C LEU A 324 -9.74 2.26 6.19
N ASN A 325 -9.80 0.97 6.55
CA ASN A 325 -10.65 0.50 7.63
C ASN A 325 -9.97 0.73 8.99
N SER A 326 -9.57 1.97 9.22
CA SER A 326 -8.96 2.46 10.45
C SER A 326 -9.77 3.65 10.97
N GLY A 327 -9.54 4.01 12.22
CA GLY A 327 -10.11 5.22 12.82
C GLY A 327 -9.13 5.89 13.75
N ALA A 328 -9.04 7.22 13.65
CA ALA A 328 -8.32 8.04 14.62
C ALA A 328 -9.27 8.48 15.73
N PHE A 329 -8.81 8.41 16.97
CA PHE A 329 -9.59 8.69 18.16
C PHE A 329 -8.80 9.49 19.19
N ILE A 330 -9.55 10.22 20.04
CA ILE A 330 -9.08 10.65 21.36
C ILE A 330 -9.47 9.55 22.34
N PHE A 331 -8.52 8.85 22.94
CA PHE A 331 -8.76 7.87 24.00
C PHE A 331 -8.52 8.54 25.35
N PHE A 332 -9.49 8.49 26.24
CA PHE A 332 -9.37 8.97 27.61
C PHE A 332 -8.95 7.83 28.54
N ASN A 333 -7.85 7.98 29.25
CA ASN A 333 -7.45 7.00 30.25
C ASN A 333 -8.35 7.09 31.49
N THR A 334 -9.39 6.28 31.56
CA THR A 334 -10.39 6.31 32.63
C THR A 334 -9.86 5.83 33.99
N ALA A 335 -8.63 5.32 34.05
CA ALA A 335 -7.96 4.97 35.30
C ALA A 335 -7.19 6.16 35.92
N ARG A 336 -7.09 7.28 35.22
CA ARG A 336 -6.48 8.54 35.75
C ARG A 336 -7.52 9.32 36.52
N ASP A 337 -7.14 9.86 37.68
CA ASP A 337 -8.05 10.60 38.57
C ASP A 337 -8.75 11.77 37.87
N SER A 338 -8.00 12.51 37.03
CA SER A 338 -8.51 13.65 36.23
C SER A 338 -9.62 13.26 35.24
N LEU A 339 -9.61 12.02 34.76
CA LEU A 339 -10.52 11.52 33.71
C LEU A 339 -11.36 10.32 34.13
N SER A 340 -11.32 9.89 35.41
CA SER A 340 -12.11 8.76 35.92
C SER A 340 -13.61 9.06 35.89
N ALA A 341 -14.01 10.29 36.25
CA ALA A 341 -15.40 10.71 36.25
C ALA A 341 -15.95 10.90 34.82
N VAL A 342 -17.06 10.23 34.51
CA VAL A 342 -17.73 10.39 33.21
C VAL A 342 -18.16 11.82 32.92
N GLU A 343 -18.53 12.57 33.99
CA GLU A 343 -18.93 13.96 33.88
C GLU A 343 -17.82 14.84 33.31
N MET A 344 -16.57 14.65 33.73
CA MET A 344 -15.42 15.36 33.16
C MET A 344 -15.23 15.05 31.66
N ARG A 345 -15.24 13.77 31.30
CA ARG A 345 -15.06 13.35 29.90
C ARG A 345 -16.19 13.82 28.99
N SER A 346 -17.44 13.76 29.48
CA SER A 346 -18.60 14.27 28.72
C SER A 346 -18.57 15.78 28.56
N THR A 347 -18.10 16.52 29.58
CA THR A 347 -17.92 17.97 29.51
C THR A 347 -16.81 18.35 28.53
N ILE A 348 -15.67 17.62 28.51
CA ILE A 348 -14.61 17.81 27.51
C ILE A 348 -15.17 17.60 26.11
N ARG A 349 -15.90 16.49 25.86
CA ARG A 349 -16.51 16.22 24.54
C ARG A 349 -17.45 17.34 24.09
N GLN A 350 -18.25 17.88 24.99
CA GLN A 350 -19.16 18.99 24.70
C GLN A 350 -18.40 20.30 24.45
N GLY A 351 -17.23 20.48 25.05
CA GLY A 351 -16.47 21.72 25.01
C GLY A 351 -15.60 21.92 23.78
N ILE A 352 -15.02 20.85 23.25
CA ILE A 352 -14.07 20.90 22.12
C ILE A 352 -14.77 21.11 20.78
N ASP A 353 -14.15 21.91 19.91
CA ASP A 353 -14.63 22.16 18.54
C ASP A 353 -14.07 21.11 17.58
N MET A 354 -14.89 20.09 17.29
CA MET A 354 -14.53 19.02 16.36
C MET A 354 -14.25 19.52 14.94
N GLY A 355 -14.85 20.63 14.53
CA GLY A 355 -14.60 21.24 13.21
C GLY A 355 -13.17 21.75 13.10
N LYS A 356 -12.67 22.44 14.14
CA LYS A 356 -11.27 22.91 14.19
C LYS A 356 -10.28 21.76 14.28
N ILE A 357 -10.57 20.74 15.08
CA ILE A 357 -9.70 19.56 15.24
C ILE A 357 -9.60 18.82 13.91
N ARG A 358 -10.72 18.55 13.24
CA ARG A 358 -10.78 17.84 11.96
C ARG A 358 -10.18 18.63 10.80
N ALA A 359 -10.13 19.96 10.89
CA ALA A 359 -9.46 20.80 9.89
C ALA A 359 -7.95 20.53 9.79
N ALA A 360 -7.32 19.91 10.82
CA ALA A 360 -5.95 19.46 10.78
C ALA A 360 -5.74 18.16 9.97
N ALA A 361 -6.82 17.49 9.54
CA ALA A 361 -6.81 16.29 8.69
C ALA A 361 -7.80 16.48 7.51
N PRO A 362 -7.51 17.38 6.56
CA PRO A 362 -8.48 17.87 5.57
C PRO A 362 -8.99 16.80 4.61
N ASP A 363 -8.15 15.81 4.28
CA ASP A 363 -8.50 14.75 3.30
C ASP A 363 -9.16 13.53 3.95
N ALA A 364 -9.19 13.49 5.29
CA ALA A 364 -9.78 12.38 6.03
C ALA A 364 -11.31 12.49 6.10
N THR A 365 -11.98 11.35 6.21
CA THR A 365 -13.45 11.34 6.37
C THR A 365 -13.81 11.48 7.85
N PRO A 366 -14.69 12.41 8.27
CA PRO A 366 -15.13 12.51 9.65
C PRO A 366 -15.67 11.18 10.19
N LEU A 367 -15.26 10.81 11.40
CA LEU A 367 -15.68 9.60 12.10
C LEU A 367 -16.18 9.97 13.49
N ASP A 368 -17.44 9.67 13.78
CA ASP A 368 -18.07 10.02 15.06
C ASP A 368 -18.15 8.82 16.02
N TYR A 369 -18.17 7.60 15.49
CA TYR A 369 -18.34 6.36 16.23
C TYR A 369 -17.21 5.39 15.96
N PRO A 370 -16.94 4.39 16.84
CA PRO A 370 -15.88 3.42 16.65
C PRO A 370 -16.24 2.31 15.66
N LEU A 371 -17.17 2.54 14.76
CA LEU A 371 -17.65 1.63 13.73
C LEU A 371 -17.69 2.32 12.38
N LEU A 372 -17.29 1.60 11.34
CA LEU A 372 -17.37 2.07 9.96
C LEU A 372 -18.66 1.55 9.30
N LYS A 373 -19.28 2.39 8.47
CA LYS A 373 -20.46 1.98 7.69
C LYS A 373 -20.16 0.84 6.71
N SER A 374 -18.89 0.66 6.34
CA SER A 374 -18.44 -0.46 5.50
C SER A 374 -18.42 -1.80 6.23
N GLN A 375 -18.34 -1.80 7.58
CA GLN A 375 -18.33 -3.01 8.39
C GLN A 375 -19.74 -3.50 8.73
N ILE A 376 -20.62 -2.58 9.09
CA ILE A 376 -21.99 -2.87 9.50
C ILE A 376 -22.89 -1.65 9.28
N GLU A 377 -24.07 -1.88 8.75
CA GLU A 377 -25.08 -0.85 8.61
C GLU A 377 -26.04 -0.89 9.82
N LEU A 378 -25.93 0.12 10.70
CA LEU A 378 -26.80 0.26 11.85
C LEU A 378 -28.03 1.07 11.48
N THR A 379 -29.17 0.70 12.08
CA THR A 379 -30.44 1.41 11.87
C THR A 379 -30.51 2.69 12.71
N ASN A 380 -29.92 2.68 13.91
CA ASN A 380 -29.96 3.78 14.85
C ASN A 380 -28.56 4.13 15.36
N TYR A 381 -28.25 5.42 15.33
CA TYR A 381 -27.06 5.99 15.96
C TYR A 381 -27.48 6.90 17.11
N PRO A 382 -26.90 6.76 18.32
CA PRO A 382 -27.21 7.64 19.44
C PRO A 382 -26.74 9.07 19.13
N ALA A 383 -27.52 10.06 19.55
CA ALA A 383 -27.14 11.45 19.33
C ALA A 383 -25.88 11.81 20.13
N ILE A 384 -24.93 12.48 19.48
CA ILE A 384 -23.79 13.10 20.14
C ILE A 384 -24.21 14.50 20.59
N PRO A 385 -23.98 14.91 21.86
CA PRO A 385 -24.34 16.25 22.36
C PRO A 385 -23.72 17.36 21.51
N GLU A 386 -24.49 18.40 21.28
CA GLU A 386 -24.02 19.59 20.56
C GLU A 386 -22.93 20.32 21.35
N GLN A 387 -22.00 20.90 20.61
CA GLN A 387 -20.89 21.66 21.17
C GLN A 387 -21.40 22.91 21.94
N ASN A 388 -20.83 23.12 23.14
CA ASN A 388 -21.03 24.31 23.93
C ASN A 388 -19.78 24.58 24.78
N SER A 389 -18.79 25.22 24.18
CA SER A 389 -17.48 25.46 24.83
C SER A 389 -17.60 26.38 26.07
N GLU A 390 -18.52 27.34 26.06
CA GLU A 390 -18.70 28.25 27.20
C GLU A 390 -19.28 27.51 28.43
N ALA A 391 -20.35 26.74 28.23
CA ALA A 391 -20.93 25.94 29.31
C ALA A 391 -19.95 24.86 29.81
N ALA A 392 -19.23 24.21 28.89
CA ALA A 392 -18.24 23.21 29.24
C ALA A 392 -17.09 23.80 30.06
N ARG A 393 -16.58 24.97 29.66
CA ARG A 393 -15.53 25.67 30.40
C ARG A 393 -15.99 26.04 31.83
N ALA A 394 -17.17 26.58 31.95
CA ALA A 394 -17.74 26.90 33.26
C ALA A 394 -17.87 25.66 34.15
N LYS A 395 -18.33 24.54 33.57
CA LYS A 395 -18.47 23.28 34.29
C LYS A 395 -17.13 22.66 34.69
N ILE A 396 -16.12 22.71 33.82
CA ILE A 396 -14.75 22.24 34.13
C ILE A 396 -14.16 23.04 35.31
N LEU A 397 -14.33 24.36 35.30
CA LEU A 397 -13.88 25.20 36.43
C LEU A 397 -14.60 24.86 37.73
N GLU A 398 -15.91 24.57 37.65
CA GLU A 398 -16.70 24.12 38.83
C GLU A 398 -16.16 22.77 39.35
N LEU A 399 -15.89 21.79 38.46
CA LEU A 399 -15.37 20.47 38.82
C LEU A 399 -13.93 20.52 39.35
N ALA A 400 -13.11 21.42 38.83
CA ALA A 400 -11.73 21.61 39.25
C ALA A 400 -11.61 22.32 40.64
N GLY A 401 -12.57 23.16 40.98
CA GLY A 401 -12.48 24.03 42.16
C GLY A 401 -11.24 24.94 42.09
N ASP A 402 -10.38 24.87 43.11
CA ASP A 402 -9.14 25.67 43.20
C ASP A 402 -7.92 24.94 42.62
N VAL A 403 -8.11 23.77 41.97
CA VAL A 403 -7.01 22.94 41.45
C VAL A 403 -6.82 23.19 39.96
N THR A 404 -5.59 23.44 39.54
CA THR A 404 -5.23 23.43 38.11
C THR A 404 -5.24 22.01 37.60
N LEU A 405 -6.00 21.75 36.55
CA LEU A 405 -6.09 20.43 35.92
C LEU A 405 -5.00 20.28 34.86
N HIS A 406 -4.12 19.31 35.06
CA HIS A 406 -3.07 18.97 34.11
C HIS A 406 -3.45 17.72 33.33
N LEU A 407 -3.14 17.72 32.02
CA LEU A 407 -3.34 16.57 31.14
C LEU A 407 -2.08 16.26 30.33
N ASP A 408 -1.58 15.03 30.45
CA ASP A 408 -0.54 14.50 29.58
C ASP A 408 -1.19 13.90 28.33
N VAL A 409 -0.98 14.56 27.19
CA VAL A 409 -1.47 14.14 25.89
C VAL A 409 -0.33 13.48 25.12
N ALA A 410 -0.53 12.24 24.69
CA ALA A 410 0.43 11.49 23.89
C ALA A 410 -0.10 11.25 22.47
N THR A 411 0.79 11.30 21.50
CA THR A 411 0.53 10.89 20.12
C THR A 411 1.80 10.39 19.46
N VAL A 412 1.69 9.89 18.23
CA VAL A 412 2.80 9.39 17.43
C VAL A 412 2.99 10.25 16.18
N ASN A 413 4.23 10.35 15.71
CA ASN A 413 4.59 11.08 14.49
C ASN A 413 4.21 10.31 13.23
N SER A 414 2.91 10.16 13.00
CA SER A 414 2.34 9.45 11.85
C SER A 414 1.16 10.21 11.25
N GLY A 415 1.09 10.30 9.92
CA GLY A 415 0.00 10.91 9.19
C GLY A 415 -0.36 12.32 9.66
N TYR A 416 -1.63 12.53 10.00
CA TYR A 416 -2.16 13.79 10.52
C TYR A 416 -2.13 13.90 12.06
N LEU A 417 -1.77 12.83 12.76
CA LEU A 417 -1.87 12.75 14.21
C LEU A 417 -1.16 13.89 14.96
N PRO A 418 0.08 14.33 14.60
CA PRO A 418 0.73 15.44 15.30
C PRO A 418 -0.05 16.76 15.20
N GLY A 419 -0.52 17.11 14.00
CA GLY A 419 -1.30 18.34 13.79
C GLY A 419 -2.65 18.30 14.47
N VAL A 420 -3.31 17.15 14.47
CA VAL A 420 -4.58 16.93 15.17
C VAL A 420 -4.41 17.00 16.68
N ALA A 421 -3.34 16.42 17.22
CA ALA A 421 -3.04 16.49 18.65
C ALA A 421 -2.74 17.93 19.12
N GLU A 422 -2.07 18.75 18.31
CA GLU A 422 -1.84 20.16 18.61
C GLU A 422 -3.17 20.96 18.59
N ALA A 423 -4.08 20.66 17.67
CA ALA A 423 -5.41 21.26 17.67
C ALA A 423 -6.23 20.85 18.92
N ILE A 424 -6.13 19.57 19.32
CA ILE A 424 -6.76 19.06 20.55
C ILE A 424 -6.20 19.75 21.78
N LYS A 425 -4.88 19.89 21.88
CA LYS A 425 -4.22 20.65 22.95
C LYS A 425 -4.80 22.06 23.04
N THR A 426 -4.86 22.78 21.91
CA THR A 426 -5.41 24.16 21.87
C THR A 426 -6.86 24.22 22.38
N GLU A 427 -7.71 23.27 21.99
CA GLU A 427 -9.10 23.22 22.45
C GLU A 427 -9.19 22.88 23.96
N LEU A 428 -8.37 21.97 24.47
CA LEU A 428 -8.32 21.63 25.90
C LEU A 428 -7.79 22.80 26.75
N GLU A 429 -6.76 23.51 26.29
CA GLU A 429 -6.26 24.74 26.95
C GLU A 429 -7.34 25.84 26.96
N GLY A 430 -8.14 25.96 25.87
CA GLY A 430 -9.30 26.84 25.80
C GLY A 430 -10.37 26.52 26.84
N LEU A 431 -10.49 25.28 27.29
CA LEU A 431 -11.39 24.82 28.35
C LEU A 431 -10.82 25.05 29.77
N GLY A 432 -9.52 25.35 29.90
CA GLY A 432 -8.89 25.65 31.18
C GLY A 432 -7.95 24.58 31.71
N PHE A 433 -7.57 23.59 30.89
CA PHE A 433 -6.54 22.62 31.25
C PHE A 433 -5.14 23.16 30.97
N GLU A 434 -4.15 22.72 31.74
CA GLU A 434 -2.75 22.79 31.36
C GLU A 434 -2.37 21.50 30.63
N VAL A 435 -1.94 21.60 29.37
CA VAL A 435 -1.72 20.44 28.52
C VAL A 435 -0.26 20.27 28.16
N ASN A 436 0.30 19.12 28.52
CA ASN A 436 1.61 18.69 28.10
C ASN A 436 1.47 17.70 26.93
N LEU A 437 1.77 18.14 25.70
CA LEU A 437 1.72 17.28 24.51
C LEU A 437 3.10 16.69 24.21
N THR A 438 3.17 15.36 24.10
CA THR A 438 4.36 14.64 23.65
C THR A 438 4.07 13.88 22.35
N VAL A 439 4.84 14.20 21.32
CA VAL A 439 4.82 13.48 20.04
C VAL A 439 5.96 12.47 20.03
N TYR A 440 5.64 11.20 19.92
CA TYR A 440 6.62 10.10 19.92
C TYR A 440 6.88 9.62 18.48
N GLU A 441 8.05 9.02 18.24
CA GLU A 441 8.27 8.24 17.02
C GLU A 441 7.51 6.91 17.12
N GLU A 442 6.92 6.48 16.01
CA GLU A 442 6.21 5.19 15.93
C GLU A 442 7.23 4.05 15.91
N ASN A 443 7.49 3.50 17.08
CA ASN A 443 8.47 2.44 17.28
C ASN A 443 8.11 1.54 18.48
N GLN A 444 8.90 0.48 18.70
CA GLN A 444 8.67 -0.47 19.78
C GLN A 444 8.76 0.19 21.18
N ASP A 445 9.57 1.23 21.35
CA ASP A 445 9.67 1.94 22.62
C ASP A 445 8.39 2.69 22.98
N PHE A 446 7.75 3.33 21.98
CA PHE A 446 6.45 3.95 22.15
C PHE A 446 5.39 2.91 22.56
N ILE A 447 5.32 1.79 21.83
CA ILE A 447 4.38 0.71 22.14
C ILE A 447 4.61 0.17 23.57
N ASN A 448 5.85 -0.15 23.94
CA ASN A 448 6.18 -0.77 25.23
C ASN A 448 6.06 0.18 26.42
N ASN A 449 6.40 1.46 26.26
CA ASN A 449 6.54 2.39 27.37
C ASN A 449 5.39 3.38 27.50
N VAL A 450 4.65 3.64 26.43
CA VAL A 450 3.52 4.57 26.42
C VAL A 450 2.21 3.80 26.27
N VAL A 451 2.03 3.09 25.16
CA VAL A 451 0.76 2.41 24.85
C VAL A 451 0.49 1.27 25.82
N SER A 452 1.41 0.31 25.97
CA SER A 452 1.19 -0.87 26.83
C SER A 452 1.02 -0.50 28.31
N LYS A 453 1.79 0.49 28.79
CA LYS A 453 1.71 0.94 30.19
C LYS A 453 0.60 1.96 30.45
N ARG A 454 -0.12 2.41 29.40
CA ARG A 454 -1.12 3.50 29.49
C ARG A 454 -0.55 4.75 30.17
N ASN A 455 0.68 5.13 29.77
CA ASN A 455 1.40 6.27 30.36
C ASN A 455 0.99 7.60 29.70
N TYR A 456 -0.27 7.97 29.85
CA TYR A 456 -0.91 9.17 29.34
C TYR A 456 -2.23 9.41 30.10
N ASP A 457 -2.75 10.63 30.06
CA ASP A 457 -4.14 10.94 30.41
C ASP A 457 -5.02 10.84 29.15
N VAL A 458 -4.52 11.38 28.03
CA VAL A 458 -5.17 11.35 26.72
C VAL A 458 -4.22 10.77 25.68
N LEU A 459 -4.68 9.83 24.88
CA LEU A 459 -3.94 9.30 23.74
C LEU A 459 -4.68 9.67 22.44
N VAL A 460 -4.01 10.36 21.53
CA VAL A 460 -4.50 10.61 20.17
C VAL A 460 -3.84 9.60 19.26
N TYR A 461 -4.61 8.62 18.80
CA TYR A 461 -4.04 7.49 18.10
C TYR A 461 -4.99 6.89 17.07
N GLU A 462 -4.42 6.27 16.04
CA GLU A 462 -5.15 5.54 15.01
C GLU A 462 -5.16 4.04 15.33
N VAL A 463 -6.31 3.41 15.18
CA VAL A 463 -6.47 1.95 15.35
C VAL A 463 -7.09 1.33 14.11
N GLU A 464 -6.63 0.14 13.76
CA GLU A 464 -7.20 -0.66 12.69
C GLU A 464 -8.54 -1.24 13.15
N LEU A 465 -9.62 -0.94 12.44
CA LEU A 465 -10.96 -1.43 12.76
C LEU A 465 -11.31 -2.73 12.02
N GLY A 466 -10.49 -3.13 11.03
CA GLY A 466 -10.67 -4.38 10.29
C GLY A 466 -11.86 -4.38 9.33
N THR A 467 -12.23 -5.57 8.88
CA THR A 467 -13.40 -5.79 8.01
C THR A 467 -14.66 -6.07 8.81
N ASP A 468 -14.52 -6.72 9.95
CA ASP A 468 -15.61 -7.03 10.88
C ASP A 468 -15.72 -5.97 11.98
N PRO A 469 -16.92 -5.61 12.44
CA PRO A 469 -17.11 -4.62 13.50
C PRO A 469 -16.78 -5.16 14.90
N ASP A 470 -15.75 -6.00 15.07
CA ASP A 470 -15.35 -6.54 16.37
C ASP A 470 -14.66 -5.49 17.24
N LEU A 471 -15.42 -4.87 18.13
CA LEU A 471 -14.93 -3.85 19.07
C LEU A 471 -14.48 -4.42 20.43
N LEU A 472 -14.58 -5.73 20.63
CA LEU A 472 -14.15 -6.37 21.88
C LEU A 472 -12.69 -6.05 22.23
N PRO A 473 -11.71 -6.10 21.29
CA PRO A 473 -10.32 -5.76 21.60
C PRO A 473 -10.13 -4.36 22.18
N TYR A 474 -10.97 -3.40 21.77
CA TYR A 474 -10.79 -1.99 22.10
C TYR A 474 -11.56 -1.53 23.35
N TYR A 475 -12.66 -2.19 23.72
CA TYR A 475 -13.54 -1.69 24.78
C TYR A 475 -13.93 -2.70 25.84
N HIS A 476 -13.63 -4.00 25.67
CA HIS A 476 -13.93 -5.02 26.69
C HIS A 476 -12.95 -4.93 27.86
N SER A 477 -13.45 -5.12 29.10
CA SER A 477 -12.65 -5.01 30.33
C SER A 477 -11.49 -6.01 30.41
N SER A 478 -11.59 -7.18 29.76
CA SER A 478 -10.50 -8.16 29.72
C SER A 478 -9.28 -7.67 28.95
N GLN A 479 -9.44 -6.66 28.12
CA GLN A 479 -8.38 -6.05 27.30
C GLN A 479 -7.66 -4.90 28.00
N VAL A 480 -7.97 -4.66 29.28
CA VAL A 480 -7.29 -3.70 30.15
C VAL A 480 -6.06 -4.36 30.77
N ASN A 481 -5.06 -4.65 29.97
CA ASN A 481 -3.78 -5.21 30.38
C ASN A 481 -2.68 -4.70 29.44
N ASN A 482 -1.43 -5.00 29.70
CA ASN A 482 -0.30 -4.45 28.95
C ASN A 482 -0.26 -4.90 27.48
N SER A 483 -0.82 -6.05 27.15
CA SER A 483 -0.90 -6.58 25.77
C SER A 483 -2.27 -6.35 25.12
N GLY A 484 -3.27 -5.88 25.89
CA GLY A 484 -4.63 -5.62 25.36
C GLY A 484 -4.74 -4.26 24.69
N LEU A 485 -5.74 -4.10 23.84
CA LEU A 485 -5.99 -2.90 23.03
C LEU A 485 -7.05 -1.96 23.61
N ASN A 486 -7.56 -2.21 24.83
CA ASN A 486 -8.44 -1.24 25.50
C ASN A 486 -7.59 -0.04 25.99
N LEU A 487 -7.35 0.90 25.07
CA LEU A 487 -6.48 2.06 25.28
C LEU A 487 -7.06 3.06 26.28
N SER A 488 -8.35 2.99 26.56
CA SER A 488 -9.05 3.85 27.51
C SER A 488 -9.04 3.32 28.93
N ASN A 489 -8.54 2.13 29.20
CA ASN A 489 -8.75 1.41 30.48
C ASN A 489 -10.23 1.33 30.88
N TYR A 490 -11.13 1.40 29.91
CA TYR A 490 -12.57 1.48 30.12
C TYR A 490 -13.12 0.15 30.68
N ARG A 491 -14.01 0.24 31.68
CA ARG A 491 -14.63 -0.93 32.31
C ARG A 491 -16.12 -0.66 32.47
N ASP A 492 -16.93 -1.44 31.79
CA ASP A 492 -18.40 -1.44 31.92
C ASP A 492 -18.91 -2.85 31.64
N VAL A 493 -19.48 -3.50 32.65
CA VAL A 493 -19.95 -4.90 32.56
C VAL A 493 -21.03 -5.05 31.47
N PHE A 494 -21.87 -4.03 31.27
CA PHE A 494 -22.89 -4.07 30.20
C PHE A 494 -22.26 -3.98 28.81
N VAL A 495 -21.20 -3.17 28.66
CA VAL A 495 -20.41 -3.13 27.43
C VAL A 495 -19.76 -4.48 27.16
N ASP A 496 -19.18 -5.11 28.20
CA ASP A 496 -18.58 -6.43 28.09
C ASP A 496 -19.58 -7.47 27.57
N ASP A 497 -20.77 -7.55 28.16
CA ASP A 497 -21.85 -8.46 27.74
C ASP A 497 -22.35 -8.18 26.32
N LEU A 498 -22.47 -6.89 25.93
CA LEU A 498 -22.91 -6.51 24.60
C LEU A 498 -21.89 -6.90 23.53
N LEU A 499 -20.61 -6.67 23.79
CA LEU A 499 -19.53 -7.00 22.85
C LEU A 499 -19.35 -8.51 22.69
N LEU A 500 -19.39 -9.27 23.79
CA LEU A 500 -19.40 -10.75 23.73
C LEU A 500 -20.62 -11.25 22.94
N GLY A 501 -21.81 -10.73 23.28
CA GLY A 501 -23.02 -11.15 22.59
C GLY A 501 -23.09 -10.74 21.12
N ALA A 502 -22.43 -9.63 20.70
CA ALA A 502 -22.30 -9.25 19.29
C ALA A 502 -21.33 -10.17 18.54
N ARG A 503 -20.21 -10.53 19.18
CA ARG A 503 -19.19 -11.45 18.63
C ARG A 503 -19.74 -12.86 18.42
N ASP A 504 -20.57 -13.36 19.34
CA ASP A 504 -21.17 -14.69 19.28
C ASP A 504 -22.42 -14.76 18.38
N ALA A 505 -22.98 -13.60 17.97
CA ALA A 505 -24.21 -13.57 17.22
C ALA A 505 -24.00 -14.02 15.77
N MET A 506 -24.57 -15.17 15.41
CA MET A 506 -24.63 -15.68 14.03
C MET A 506 -25.75 -15.03 13.20
N ASN A 507 -26.63 -14.25 13.83
CA ASN A 507 -27.74 -13.54 13.20
C ASN A 507 -27.42 -12.05 13.12
N ASP A 508 -27.42 -11.48 11.93
CA ASP A 508 -27.05 -10.09 11.66
C ASP A 508 -27.98 -9.09 12.37
N GLU A 509 -29.29 -9.35 12.46
CA GLU A 509 -30.20 -8.46 13.17
C GLU A 509 -29.90 -8.38 14.66
N VAL A 510 -29.57 -9.51 15.28
CA VAL A 510 -29.14 -9.56 16.69
C VAL A 510 -27.83 -8.81 16.88
N ARG A 511 -26.91 -8.99 15.95
CA ARG A 511 -25.60 -8.34 15.95
C ARG A 511 -25.73 -6.83 15.83
N VAL A 512 -26.50 -6.33 14.85
CA VAL A 512 -26.83 -4.92 14.68
C VAL A 512 -27.37 -4.35 15.99
N LYS A 513 -28.36 -5.02 16.60
CA LYS A 513 -28.99 -4.54 17.84
C LYS A 513 -28.02 -4.43 19.00
N LYS A 514 -27.09 -5.41 19.14
CA LYS A 514 -26.05 -5.38 20.16
C LYS A 514 -25.09 -4.19 19.97
N TYR A 515 -24.70 -3.88 18.73
CA TYR A 515 -23.85 -2.73 18.43
C TYR A 515 -24.58 -1.39 18.63
N GLU A 516 -25.86 -1.30 18.31
CA GLU A 516 -26.67 -0.10 18.62
C GLU A 516 -26.68 0.18 20.14
N MET A 517 -26.96 -0.85 20.96
CA MET A 517 -26.93 -0.73 22.43
C MET A 517 -25.52 -0.42 22.96
N PHE A 518 -24.50 -1.00 22.35
CA PHE A 518 -23.10 -0.67 22.67
C PHE A 518 -22.81 0.81 22.40
N LEU A 519 -23.22 1.35 21.25
CA LEU A 519 -22.99 2.76 20.91
C LEU A 519 -23.69 3.71 21.88
N GLU A 520 -24.89 3.36 22.36
CA GLU A 520 -25.56 4.14 23.41
C GLU A 520 -24.71 4.24 24.67
N ARG A 521 -24.12 3.12 25.10
CA ARG A 521 -23.21 3.05 26.25
C ARG A 521 -21.91 3.79 26.00
N TRP A 522 -21.33 3.63 24.82
CA TRP A 522 -20.08 4.27 24.41
C TRP A 522 -20.23 5.81 24.38
N VAL A 523 -21.34 6.32 23.84
CA VAL A 523 -21.65 7.76 23.85
C VAL A 523 -21.90 8.25 25.28
N ALA A 524 -22.58 7.49 26.12
CA ALA A 524 -22.84 7.89 27.51
C ALA A 524 -21.57 7.83 28.39
N GLY A 525 -20.71 6.82 28.21
CA GLY A 525 -19.51 6.61 29.02
C GLY A 525 -18.29 7.42 28.58
N VAL A 526 -18.28 7.88 27.34
CA VAL A 526 -17.19 8.65 26.71
C VAL A 526 -15.79 8.05 26.97
N PRO A 527 -15.54 6.79 26.63
CA PRO A 527 -14.18 6.23 26.73
C PRO A 527 -13.25 6.85 25.66
N ALA A 528 -13.82 7.23 24.52
CA ALA A 528 -13.12 7.85 23.42
C ALA A 528 -14.01 8.82 22.64
N ILE A 529 -13.40 9.63 21.78
CA ILE A 529 -14.08 10.49 20.81
C ILE A 529 -13.53 10.16 19.43
N GLY A 530 -14.41 9.88 18.47
CA GLY A 530 -14.03 9.66 17.08
C GLY A 530 -13.59 10.94 16.39
N LEU A 531 -12.50 10.89 15.67
CA LEU A 531 -11.92 12.01 14.95
C LEU A 531 -12.18 11.90 13.45
N TYR A 532 -11.53 10.93 12.83
CA TYR A 532 -11.60 10.72 11.38
C TYR A 532 -11.25 9.29 10.99
N GLN A 533 -11.73 8.87 9.83
CA GLN A 533 -11.28 7.70 9.08
C GLN A 533 -10.18 8.17 8.12
N PRO A 534 -8.96 7.62 8.20
CA PRO A 534 -7.86 8.00 7.34
C PRO A 534 -8.03 7.46 5.92
N ASN A 535 -7.34 8.11 4.99
CA ASN A 535 -7.19 7.65 3.63
C ASN A 535 -5.72 7.25 3.39
N LEU A 536 -5.52 6.21 2.61
CA LEU A 536 -4.24 5.98 1.95
C LEU A 536 -4.15 6.94 0.77
N THR A 537 -3.18 7.85 0.80
CA THR A 537 -2.83 8.68 -0.34
C THR A 537 -1.58 8.12 -1.00
N TYR A 538 -1.76 7.52 -2.18
CA TYR A 538 -0.68 6.84 -2.89
C TYR A 538 -0.24 7.64 -4.12
N TYR A 539 1.01 8.06 -4.12
CA TYR A 539 1.65 8.77 -5.24
C TYR A 539 2.42 7.76 -6.07
N TYR A 540 2.14 7.68 -7.37
CA TYR A 540 2.80 6.71 -8.26
C TYR A 540 3.07 7.29 -9.65
N ASN A 541 4.12 6.83 -10.30
CA ASN A 541 4.47 7.25 -11.64
C ASN A 541 3.38 6.81 -12.63
N LYS A 542 2.92 7.75 -13.49
CA LYS A 542 1.86 7.50 -14.49
C LYS A 542 2.15 6.38 -15.49
N ASN A 543 3.39 5.92 -15.57
CA ASN A 543 3.80 4.84 -16.47
C ASN A 543 3.74 3.46 -15.82
N VAL A 544 3.37 3.36 -14.55
CA VAL A 544 3.21 2.09 -13.85
C VAL A 544 1.74 1.73 -13.70
N ARG A 545 1.46 0.44 -13.63
CA ARG A 545 0.20 -0.12 -13.13
C ARG A 545 0.43 -0.56 -11.70
N THR A 546 -0.39 -0.05 -10.79
CA THR A 546 -0.40 -0.39 -9.38
C THR A 546 -1.75 -1.03 -9.02
N PHE A 547 -2.04 -1.17 -7.74
CA PHE A 547 -3.29 -1.75 -7.25
C PHE A 547 -4.55 -1.10 -7.87
N ASN A 548 -5.61 -1.90 -7.96
CA ASN A 548 -6.92 -1.44 -8.45
C ASN A 548 -7.61 -0.52 -7.44
N ASP A 549 -8.67 0.19 -7.85
CA ASP A 549 -9.48 1.00 -6.94
C ASP A 549 -10.33 0.08 -6.06
N VAL A 550 -9.86 -0.16 -4.85
CA VAL A 550 -10.44 -1.08 -3.89
C VAL A 550 -10.53 -0.44 -2.51
N GLN A 551 -11.40 -0.97 -1.68
CA GLN A 551 -11.41 -0.63 -0.27
C GLN A 551 -10.27 -1.38 0.43
N LEU A 552 -9.42 -0.66 1.12
CA LEU A 552 -8.28 -1.21 1.83
C LEU A 552 -8.61 -1.35 3.32
N VAL A 553 -8.23 -2.45 3.93
CA VAL A 553 -8.28 -2.58 5.39
C VAL A 553 -7.12 -1.80 5.99
N THR A 554 -5.92 -2.04 5.49
CA THR A 554 -4.69 -1.35 5.85
C THR A 554 -4.00 -0.78 4.61
N ALA A 555 -3.04 0.11 4.80
CA ALA A 555 -2.21 0.63 3.71
C ALA A 555 -1.42 -0.46 2.97
N LEU A 556 -1.14 -1.61 3.64
CA LEU A 556 -0.40 -2.73 3.08
C LEU A 556 -1.21 -3.56 2.09
N ASP A 557 -2.55 -3.47 2.15
CA ASP A 557 -3.44 -4.23 1.26
C ASP A 557 -3.40 -3.71 -0.18
N ARG A 558 -2.76 -2.55 -0.43
CA ARG A 558 -2.40 -2.12 -1.80
C ARG A 558 -1.55 -3.17 -2.54
N PHE A 559 -0.87 -4.05 -1.81
CA PHE A 559 -0.07 -5.15 -2.37
C PHE A 559 -0.86 -6.45 -2.57
N SER A 560 -2.18 -6.46 -2.36
CA SER A 560 -2.99 -7.69 -2.52
C SER A 560 -3.00 -8.22 -3.95
N ASP A 561 -2.85 -7.34 -4.95
CA ASP A 561 -2.72 -7.64 -6.38
C ASP A 561 -1.32 -7.33 -6.93
N ILE A 562 -0.29 -7.49 -6.10
CA ILE A 562 1.12 -7.18 -6.47
C ILE A 562 1.63 -7.99 -7.67
N ASP A 563 1.07 -9.15 -7.92
CA ASP A 563 1.33 -10.01 -9.07
C ASP A 563 0.92 -9.34 -10.40
N GLU A 564 -0.06 -8.42 -10.37
CA GLU A 564 -0.50 -7.65 -11.52
C GLU A 564 0.23 -6.33 -11.73
N TRP A 565 1.05 -5.88 -10.76
CA TRP A 565 1.78 -4.62 -10.89
C TRP A 565 2.80 -4.68 -12.03
N ALA A 566 2.88 -3.61 -12.84
CA ALA A 566 3.74 -3.61 -14.02
C ALA A 566 4.31 -2.22 -14.32
N VAL A 567 5.54 -2.18 -14.82
CA VAL A 567 6.26 -0.96 -15.20
C VAL A 567 6.60 -0.92 -16.68
N ASN A 568 6.68 -2.06 -17.35
CA ASN A 568 7.00 -2.15 -18.76
C ASN A 568 5.75 -2.06 -19.62
N LYS A 569 5.82 -1.26 -20.70
CA LYS A 569 4.75 -1.14 -21.70
C LYS A 569 5.24 -1.61 -23.06
N SER A 570 4.40 -2.34 -23.76
CA SER A 570 4.60 -2.73 -25.17
C SER A 570 3.39 -2.31 -25.99
N THR A 571 3.63 -1.97 -27.24
CA THR A 571 2.56 -1.64 -28.17
C THR A 571 2.02 -2.92 -28.80
N LYS A 572 0.77 -3.23 -28.58
CA LYS A 572 0.07 -4.37 -29.20
C LYS A 572 -1.01 -3.83 -30.15
N ASN A 573 -1.08 -4.40 -31.36
CA ASN A 573 -2.19 -4.07 -32.25
C ASN A 573 -3.50 -4.64 -31.68
N LYS A 574 -4.52 -3.80 -31.59
CA LYS A 574 -5.87 -4.28 -31.28
C LYS A 574 -6.24 -5.33 -32.33
N THR A 575 -6.56 -6.52 -31.88
CA THR A 575 -7.21 -7.52 -32.74
C THR A 575 -8.57 -6.96 -33.13
N PRO A 576 -8.92 -6.94 -34.44
CA PRO A 576 -10.19 -6.39 -34.91
C PRO A 576 -11.39 -7.12 -34.34
#